data_5dc293b283931a5787127a1672afa56b
#
_entry.id   5dc293b283931a5787127a1672afa56b
#
_cell.length_a   1.000
_cell.length_b   1.000
_cell.length_c   1.000
_cell.angle_alpha   90.00
_cell.angle_beta   90.00
_cell.angle_gamma   90.00
#
_symmetry.space_group_name_H-M   'P 1'
#
loop_
_entity.id
_entity.type
_entity.pdbx_description
1 polymer ?
#
loop_
_entity_poly.entity_id
_entity_poly.type
_entity_poly.pdbx_seq_one_letter_code
_entity_poly.pdbx_strand_id
1 'polypeptide(L)'
;MLSYRKAVWLLIGAFLYAVIWLKSAGLPLGAALLLLVIAFVVFVGLTRIVAEGGMGYGRTQMTPSAFVINALGTAPIGPRGLMVLGFANGWAGDIRTTVMAAASNSTRLAEVVGTRRPPLFWALLIAITVSLVASAWTVLSIAYTYGGVNLHYWFYSIMGRWTFNDLATNQLNPVAAWNFWGPRGAFTGLGAGLMFLLLYLRHRFLWWPIHPIGLPVGGTYVMFFAWSSMALGWLAKWIVLKYGGVKLFRRLRPFFLGMVLGQVSSAGLWMAVDLIAGWDAVVTRL
;
A
#
# COMPACT_ATOMS: atom_id res chain seq x y z
N MET A 1 17.50 -18.11 -8.26
CA MET A 1 17.13 -17.57 -6.95
C MET A 1 18.38 -17.33 -6.13
N LEU A 2 18.40 -16.26 -5.35
CA LEU A 2 19.41 -16.09 -4.31
C LEU A 2 19.24 -17.21 -3.27
N SER A 3 20.36 -17.74 -2.73
CA SER A 3 20.26 -18.67 -1.62
C SER A 3 19.64 -17.96 -0.41
N TYR A 4 18.88 -18.67 0.40
CA TYR A 4 18.21 -18.12 1.59
C TYR A 4 19.19 -17.34 2.49
N ARG A 5 20.40 -17.87 2.71
CA ARG A 5 21.43 -17.19 3.51
C ARG A 5 21.82 -15.83 2.92
N LYS A 6 22.02 -15.74 1.59
CA LYS A 6 22.34 -14.47 0.92
C LYS A 6 21.21 -13.46 1.02
N ALA A 7 19.96 -13.91 0.89
CA ALA A 7 18.80 -13.05 1.04
C ALA A 7 18.68 -12.46 2.46
N VAL A 8 18.94 -13.26 3.49
CA VAL A 8 18.93 -12.78 4.89
C VAL A 8 20.05 -11.77 5.14
N TRP A 9 21.27 -12.01 4.67
CA TRP A 9 22.38 -11.06 4.82
C TRP A 9 22.13 -9.75 4.08
N LEU A 10 21.53 -9.81 2.88
CA LEU A 10 21.13 -8.62 2.14
C LEU A 10 20.05 -7.83 2.88
N LEU A 11 19.06 -8.51 3.47
CA LEU A 11 18.02 -7.87 4.28
C LEU A 11 18.62 -7.14 5.49
N ILE A 12 19.53 -7.82 6.24
CA ILE A 12 20.21 -7.23 7.40
C ILE A 12 21.05 -6.02 6.95
N GLY A 13 21.83 -6.15 5.88
CA GLY A 13 22.65 -5.05 5.34
C GLY A 13 21.79 -3.86 4.90
N ALA A 14 20.68 -4.10 4.21
CA ALA A 14 19.75 -3.06 3.79
C ALA A 14 19.09 -2.36 5.01
N PHE A 15 18.71 -3.14 6.02
CA PHE A 15 18.14 -2.60 7.25
C PHE A 15 19.15 -1.71 7.99
N LEU A 16 20.38 -2.17 8.16
CA LEU A 16 21.44 -1.38 8.78
C LEU A 16 21.75 -0.10 8.00
N TYR A 17 21.85 -0.21 6.67
CA TYR A 17 22.03 0.95 5.79
C TYR A 17 20.89 1.98 5.99
N ALA A 18 19.64 1.52 6.01
CA ALA A 18 18.48 2.39 6.20
C ALA A 18 18.50 3.07 7.58
N VAL A 19 18.91 2.36 8.65
CA VAL A 19 19.06 2.93 9.99
C VAL A 19 20.12 4.03 10.00
N ILE A 20 21.29 3.76 9.41
CA ILE A 20 22.40 4.73 9.33
C ILE A 20 21.95 5.95 8.54
N TRP A 21 21.29 5.75 7.41
CA TRP A 21 20.78 6.82 6.55
C TRP A 21 19.75 7.70 7.27
N LEU A 22 18.75 7.11 7.94
CA LEU A 22 17.74 7.84 8.71
C LEU A 22 18.36 8.61 9.87
N LYS A 23 19.34 8.03 10.55
CA LYS A 23 20.09 8.72 11.62
C LYS A 23 20.88 9.91 11.09
N SER A 24 21.57 9.74 9.95
CA SER A 24 22.33 10.84 9.33
C SER A 24 21.41 11.97 8.84
N ALA A 25 20.19 11.66 8.42
CA ALA A 25 19.17 12.62 8.05
C ALA A 25 18.60 13.41 9.24
N GLY A 26 18.86 12.96 10.48
CA GLY A 26 18.47 13.67 11.71
C GLY A 26 17.36 12.99 12.51
N LEU A 27 17.01 11.74 12.20
CA LEU A 27 16.05 10.98 12.99
C LEU A 27 16.77 10.30 14.18
N PRO A 28 16.28 10.43 15.42
CA PRO A 28 16.83 9.70 16.57
C PRO A 28 16.85 8.20 16.34
N LEU A 29 17.89 7.49 16.81
CA LEU A 29 18.10 6.07 16.57
C LEU A 29 16.88 5.23 16.95
N GLY A 30 16.27 5.48 18.12
CA GLY A 30 15.08 4.76 18.55
C GLY A 30 13.89 4.94 17.61
N ALA A 31 13.69 6.17 17.11
CA ALA A 31 12.64 6.47 16.13
C ALA A 31 12.93 5.82 14.77
N ALA A 32 14.18 5.79 14.33
CA ALA A 32 14.59 5.15 13.08
C ALA A 32 14.36 3.62 13.12
N LEU A 33 14.76 2.97 14.20
CA LEU A 33 14.52 1.53 14.40
C LEU A 33 13.03 1.22 14.43
N LEU A 34 12.26 1.98 15.22
CA LEU A 34 10.81 1.80 15.31
C LEU A 34 10.14 2.01 13.96
N LEU A 35 10.51 3.06 13.21
CA LEU A 35 9.98 3.33 11.88
C LEU A 35 10.18 2.15 10.94
N LEU A 36 11.40 1.61 10.87
CA LEU A 36 11.73 0.50 9.95
C LEU A 36 11.03 -0.80 10.35
N VAL A 37 10.97 -1.10 11.65
CA VAL A 37 10.24 -2.29 12.13
C VAL A 37 8.75 -2.18 11.78
N ILE A 38 8.13 -1.05 12.07
CA ILE A 38 6.70 -0.85 11.75
C ILE A 38 6.46 -0.83 10.25
N ALA A 39 7.33 -0.19 9.46
CA ALA A 39 7.24 -0.22 8.00
C ALA A 39 7.33 -1.66 7.47
N PHE A 40 8.23 -2.47 8.00
CA PHE A 40 8.36 -3.88 7.62
C PHE A 40 7.10 -4.69 7.96
N VAL A 41 6.55 -4.51 9.15
CA VAL A 41 5.28 -5.15 9.57
C VAL A 41 4.14 -4.74 8.64
N VAL A 42 4.04 -3.46 8.33
CA VAL A 42 3.06 -2.92 7.38
C VAL A 42 3.23 -3.53 5.98
N PHE A 43 4.45 -3.63 5.46
CA PHE A 43 4.72 -4.22 4.16
C PHE A 43 4.34 -5.70 4.09
N VAL A 44 4.66 -6.47 5.13
CA VAL A 44 4.22 -7.88 5.23
C VAL A 44 2.69 -7.97 5.29
N GLY A 45 2.05 -7.12 6.09
CA GLY A 45 0.59 -7.07 6.20
C GLY A 45 -0.09 -6.72 4.86
N LEU A 46 0.37 -5.68 4.18
CA LEU A 46 -0.14 -5.28 2.86
C LEU A 46 0.08 -6.36 1.82
N THR A 47 1.27 -6.97 1.79
CA THR A 47 1.58 -8.07 0.86
C THR A 47 0.63 -9.25 1.08
N ARG A 48 0.33 -9.57 2.33
CA ARG A 48 -0.62 -10.62 2.67
C ARG A 48 -2.05 -10.27 2.22
N ILE A 49 -2.48 -9.03 2.41
CA ILE A 49 -3.78 -8.55 1.94
C ILE A 49 -3.90 -8.70 0.42
N VAL A 50 -2.86 -8.35 -0.33
CA VAL A 50 -2.83 -8.52 -1.79
C VAL A 50 -2.84 -9.99 -2.19
N ALA A 51 -1.98 -10.80 -1.58
CA ALA A 51 -1.81 -12.20 -1.94
C ALA A 51 -3.05 -13.06 -1.60
N GLU A 52 -3.68 -12.81 -0.45
CA GLU A 52 -4.86 -13.58 0.01
C GLU A 52 -6.18 -12.95 -0.43
N GLY A 53 -6.27 -11.61 -0.43
CA GLY A 53 -7.50 -10.87 -0.76
C GLY A 53 -7.65 -10.52 -2.23
N GLY A 54 -6.58 -10.65 -3.04
CA GLY A 54 -6.61 -10.29 -4.46
C GLY A 54 -6.85 -8.80 -4.72
N MET A 55 -6.60 -7.95 -3.75
CA MET A 55 -6.82 -6.51 -3.87
C MET A 55 -5.70 -5.85 -4.68
N GLY A 56 -6.05 -5.18 -5.77
CA GLY A 56 -5.10 -4.43 -6.59
C GLY A 56 -4.65 -3.10 -5.98
N TYR A 57 -5.42 -2.58 -5.02
CA TYR A 57 -5.15 -1.33 -4.33
C TYR A 57 -5.44 -1.46 -2.84
N GLY A 58 -4.54 -1.00 -2.01
CA GLY A 58 -4.68 -1.00 -0.56
C GLY A 58 -3.81 0.08 0.07
N ARG A 59 -4.34 0.75 1.08
CA ARG A 59 -3.61 1.73 1.88
C ARG A 59 -3.74 1.35 3.35
N THR A 60 -2.73 1.62 4.14
CA THR A 60 -2.81 1.45 5.59
C THR A 60 -3.70 2.54 6.20
N GLN A 61 -4.41 2.21 7.25
CA GLN A 61 -5.19 3.19 8.02
C GLN A 61 -4.27 4.19 8.72
N MET A 62 -3.13 3.71 9.21
CA MET A 62 -2.11 4.52 9.87
C MET A 62 -0.76 4.29 9.21
N THR A 63 -0.08 5.36 8.84
CA THR A 63 1.28 5.28 8.28
C THR A 63 2.29 4.92 9.37
N PRO A 64 3.42 4.26 9.04
CA PRO A 64 4.49 4.01 9.99
C PRO A 64 5.00 5.28 10.68
N SER A 65 5.07 6.40 9.95
CA SER A 65 5.44 7.71 10.50
C SER A 65 4.46 8.19 11.57
N ALA A 66 3.16 8.11 11.31
CA ALA A 66 2.14 8.48 12.28
C ALA A 66 2.19 7.57 13.53
N PHE A 67 2.48 6.28 13.35
CA PHE A 67 2.69 5.37 14.48
C PHE A 67 3.87 5.81 15.35
N VAL A 68 5.02 6.13 14.75
CA VAL A 68 6.22 6.57 15.48
C VAL A 68 5.95 7.85 16.27
N ILE A 69 5.28 8.85 15.65
CA ILE A 69 4.90 10.10 16.32
C ILE A 69 4.00 9.83 17.52
N ASN A 70 3.00 8.98 17.35
CA ASN A 70 2.09 8.63 18.44
C ASN A 70 2.76 7.79 19.54
N ALA A 71 3.69 6.92 19.19
CA ALA A 71 4.37 6.04 20.15
C ALA A 71 5.39 6.79 21.00
N LEU A 72 6.23 7.62 20.38
CA LEU A 72 7.33 8.30 21.06
C LEU A 72 6.97 9.73 21.50
N GLY A 73 5.94 10.31 20.90
CA GLY A 73 5.64 11.73 21.03
C GLY A 73 6.57 12.59 20.17
N THR A 74 6.24 13.86 20.03
CA THR A 74 7.00 14.81 19.20
C THR A 74 8.28 15.31 19.84
N ALA A 75 8.30 15.44 21.19
CA ALA A 75 9.44 16.02 21.93
C ALA A 75 10.76 15.27 21.70
N PRO A 76 10.87 13.93 21.85
CA PRO A 76 12.11 13.21 21.63
C PRO A 76 12.50 13.07 20.15
N ILE A 77 11.57 13.28 19.23
CA ILE A 77 11.82 13.21 17.78
C ILE A 77 12.47 14.49 17.28
N GLY A 78 12.01 15.64 17.78
CA GLY A 78 12.47 16.95 17.40
C GLY A 78 12.09 17.38 15.98
N PRO A 79 12.29 18.67 15.62
CA PRO A 79 11.84 19.22 14.33
C PRO A 79 12.47 18.52 13.12
N ARG A 80 13.78 18.24 13.16
CA ARG A 80 14.48 17.54 12.08
C ARG A 80 13.97 16.12 11.89
N GLY A 81 13.76 15.40 12.99
CA GLY A 81 13.19 14.04 12.93
C GLY A 81 11.77 14.02 12.37
N LEU A 82 10.93 15.01 12.72
CA LEU A 82 9.59 15.15 12.16
C LEU A 82 9.64 15.35 10.64
N MET A 83 10.55 16.17 10.11
CA MET A 83 10.73 16.32 8.66
C MET A 83 11.09 14.99 7.99
N VAL A 84 12.01 14.21 8.56
CA VAL A 84 12.39 12.89 8.03
C VAL A 84 11.19 11.94 8.02
N LEU A 85 10.35 11.96 9.06
CA LEU A 85 9.12 11.17 9.11
C LEU A 85 8.11 11.61 8.05
N GLY A 86 8.05 12.90 7.69
CA GLY A 86 7.24 13.39 6.57
C GLY A 86 7.65 12.79 5.24
N PHE A 87 8.95 12.79 4.94
CA PHE A 87 9.46 12.15 3.72
C PHE A 87 9.22 10.63 3.71
N ALA A 88 9.22 9.98 4.87
CA ALA A 88 8.92 8.55 4.97
C ALA A 88 7.48 8.20 4.55
N ASN A 89 6.53 9.13 4.62
CA ASN A 89 5.16 8.91 4.12
C ASN A 89 5.12 8.63 2.61
N GLY A 90 6.09 9.09 1.83
CA GLY A 90 6.16 8.85 0.39
C GLY A 90 6.40 7.39 0.00
N TRP A 91 7.05 6.60 0.87
CA TRP A 91 7.40 5.21 0.56
C TRP A 91 6.78 4.17 1.52
N ALA A 92 6.29 4.58 2.68
CA ALA A 92 5.92 3.65 3.75
C ALA A 92 4.41 3.48 3.96
N GLY A 93 3.54 4.13 3.19
CA GLY A 93 2.11 4.18 3.49
C GLY A 93 1.16 3.53 2.47
N ASP A 94 1.63 3.19 1.28
CA ASP A 94 0.78 2.75 0.18
C ASP A 94 1.31 1.45 -0.45
N ILE A 95 0.38 0.58 -0.84
CA ILE A 95 0.70 -0.69 -1.50
C ILE A 95 1.39 -0.50 -2.86
N ARG A 96 1.10 0.61 -3.55
CA ARG A 96 1.69 0.95 -4.84
C ARG A 96 3.17 1.26 -4.74
N THR A 97 3.62 1.74 -3.58
CA THR A 97 5.03 2.02 -3.29
C THR A 97 5.77 0.79 -2.74
N THR A 98 5.03 -0.29 -2.43
CA THR A 98 5.59 -1.49 -1.82
C THR A 98 5.95 -2.53 -2.89
N VAL A 99 7.24 -2.62 -3.21
CA VAL A 99 7.78 -3.62 -4.17
C VAL A 99 7.47 -5.06 -3.74
N MET A 100 7.36 -5.33 -2.44
CA MET A 100 7.14 -6.65 -1.88
C MET A 100 5.83 -7.30 -2.38
N ALA A 101 4.75 -6.51 -2.51
CA ALA A 101 3.46 -7.01 -3.03
C ALA A 101 3.55 -7.38 -4.51
N ALA A 102 4.18 -6.52 -5.33
CA ALA A 102 4.41 -6.79 -6.75
C ALA A 102 5.32 -8.01 -6.96
N ALA A 103 6.39 -8.14 -6.18
CA ALA A 103 7.29 -9.29 -6.22
C ALA A 103 6.58 -10.59 -5.82
N SER A 104 5.69 -10.57 -4.83
CA SER A 104 4.87 -11.72 -4.44
C SER A 104 3.97 -12.21 -5.58
N ASN A 105 3.27 -11.29 -6.24
CA ASN A 105 2.42 -11.62 -7.38
C ASN A 105 3.25 -12.13 -8.58
N SER A 106 4.41 -11.53 -8.84
CA SER A 106 5.31 -11.97 -9.92
C SER A 106 5.87 -13.38 -9.71
N THR A 107 6.23 -13.72 -8.47
CA THR A 107 6.67 -15.08 -8.13
C THR A 107 5.54 -16.10 -8.32
N ARG A 108 4.32 -15.75 -7.94
CA ARG A 108 3.15 -16.61 -8.15
C ARG A 108 2.85 -16.81 -9.63
N LEU A 109 2.91 -15.73 -10.41
CA LEU A 109 2.72 -15.80 -11.85
C LEU A 109 3.79 -16.69 -12.52
N ALA A 110 5.05 -16.55 -12.13
CA ALA A 110 6.16 -17.38 -12.64
C ALA A 110 5.96 -18.88 -12.33
N GLU A 111 5.38 -19.20 -11.17
CA GLU A 111 5.01 -20.58 -10.83
C GLU A 111 3.92 -21.14 -11.76
N VAL A 112 2.89 -20.34 -12.05
CA VAL A 112 1.78 -20.76 -12.93
C VAL A 112 2.23 -20.93 -14.39
N VAL A 113 3.13 -20.05 -14.86
CA VAL A 113 3.65 -20.10 -16.25
C VAL A 113 4.76 -21.15 -16.40
N GLY A 114 5.26 -21.72 -15.30
CA GLY A 114 6.33 -22.73 -15.35
C GLY A 114 7.70 -22.19 -15.71
N THR A 115 7.90 -20.88 -15.60
CA THR A 115 9.17 -20.22 -15.97
C THR A 115 10.28 -20.54 -14.95
N ARG A 116 11.51 -20.74 -15.45
CA ARG A 116 12.69 -20.93 -14.60
C ARG A 116 12.93 -19.67 -13.74
N ARG A 117 13.04 -19.86 -12.43
CA ARG A 117 13.10 -18.78 -11.42
C ARG A 117 14.36 -17.87 -11.41
N PRO A 118 15.56 -18.26 -11.91
CA PRO A 118 16.76 -17.41 -11.82
C PRO A 118 16.65 -16.04 -12.51
N PRO A 119 16.07 -15.90 -13.71
CA PRO A 119 15.97 -14.60 -14.36
C PRO A 119 14.98 -13.63 -13.69
N LEU A 120 14.04 -14.12 -12.86
CA LEU A 120 13.01 -13.29 -12.23
C LEU A 120 13.59 -12.22 -11.29
N PHE A 121 14.65 -12.55 -10.55
CA PHE A 121 15.31 -11.57 -9.66
C PHE A 121 15.86 -10.37 -10.45
N TRP A 122 16.60 -10.65 -11.52
CA TRP A 122 17.16 -9.60 -12.36
C TRP A 122 16.10 -8.82 -13.12
N ALA A 123 15.06 -9.51 -13.60
CA ALA A 123 13.91 -8.86 -14.23
C ALA A 123 13.20 -7.89 -13.28
N LEU A 124 12.97 -8.26 -12.02
CA LEU A 124 12.40 -7.39 -11.00
C LEU A 124 13.32 -6.19 -10.71
N LEU A 125 14.63 -6.42 -10.59
CA LEU A 125 15.57 -5.34 -10.30
C LEU A 125 15.64 -4.34 -11.47
N ILE A 126 15.68 -4.81 -12.71
CA ILE A 126 15.64 -3.96 -13.90
C ILE A 126 14.31 -3.21 -13.96
N ALA A 127 13.17 -3.88 -13.74
CA ALA A 127 11.86 -3.26 -13.75
C ALA A 127 11.73 -2.14 -12.72
N ILE A 128 12.23 -2.34 -11.49
CA ILE A 128 12.25 -1.32 -10.44
C ILE A 128 13.10 -0.13 -10.86
N THR A 129 14.33 -0.38 -11.36
CA THR A 129 15.26 0.68 -11.75
C THR A 129 14.69 1.50 -12.91
N VAL A 130 14.19 0.84 -13.96
CA VAL A 130 13.59 1.50 -15.11
C VAL A 130 12.34 2.29 -14.69
N SER A 131 11.48 1.72 -13.84
CA SER A 131 10.29 2.39 -13.33
C SER A 131 10.64 3.65 -12.53
N LEU A 132 11.64 3.60 -11.65
CA LEU A 132 12.08 4.75 -10.86
C LEU A 132 12.63 5.86 -11.76
N VAL A 133 13.52 5.52 -12.69
CA VAL A 133 14.12 6.51 -13.61
C VAL A 133 13.06 7.10 -14.52
N ALA A 134 12.21 6.27 -15.13
CA ALA A 134 11.16 6.73 -16.05
C ALA A 134 10.14 7.61 -15.32
N SER A 135 9.69 7.22 -14.11
CA SER A 135 8.72 8.05 -13.38
C SER A 135 9.33 9.36 -12.90
N ALA A 136 10.57 9.38 -12.42
CA ALA A 136 11.24 10.62 -12.04
C ALA A 136 11.41 11.56 -13.24
N TRP A 137 11.87 11.02 -14.38
CA TRP A 137 11.99 11.79 -15.61
C TRP A 137 10.65 12.36 -16.07
N THR A 138 9.61 11.53 -16.15
CA THR A 138 8.30 11.93 -16.63
C THR A 138 7.67 13.00 -15.73
N VAL A 139 7.69 12.78 -14.41
CA VAL A 139 7.11 13.73 -13.43
C VAL A 139 7.81 15.10 -13.52
N LEU A 140 9.14 15.10 -13.55
CA LEU A 140 9.89 16.36 -13.66
C LEU A 140 9.68 17.02 -15.02
N SER A 141 9.78 16.29 -16.13
CA SER A 141 9.60 16.81 -17.48
C SER A 141 8.23 17.46 -17.66
N ILE A 142 7.16 16.79 -17.24
CA ILE A 142 5.78 17.31 -17.31
C ILE A 142 5.62 18.54 -16.39
N ALA A 143 6.17 18.48 -15.16
CA ALA A 143 6.06 19.59 -14.22
C ALA A 143 6.78 20.86 -14.72
N TYR A 144 7.95 20.72 -15.36
CA TYR A 144 8.68 21.85 -15.95
C TYR A 144 8.06 22.36 -17.24
N THR A 145 7.42 21.49 -18.05
CA THR A 145 6.82 21.90 -19.32
C THR A 145 5.48 22.60 -19.13
N TYR A 146 4.61 22.05 -18.27
CA TYR A 146 3.22 22.54 -18.12
C TYR A 146 2.97 23.32 -16.83
N GLY A 147 3.95 23.36 -15.92
CA GLY A 147 3.83 23.92 -14.58
C GLY A 147 3.11 22.99 -13.61
N GLY A 148 3.76 22.65 -12.49
CA GLY A 148 3.22 21.70 -11.53
C GLY A 148 1.86 22.07 -10.93
N VAL A 149 1.53 23.38 -10.88
CA VAL A 149 0.24 23.88 -10.36
C VAL A 149 -0.93 23.56 -11.30
N ASN A 150 -0.66 23.46 -12.62
CA ASN A 150 -1.65 23.17 -13.64
C ASN A 150 -1.92 21.67 -13.80
N LEU A 151 -1.13 20.84 -13.15
CA LEU A 151 -1.24 19.38 -13.23
C LEU A 151 -2.17 18.82 -12.14
N HIS A 152 -2.23 17.50 -12.03
CA HIS A 152 -3.14 16.81 -11.12
C HIS A 152 -3.05 17.34 -9.69
N TYR A 153 -4.11 18.02 -9.24
CA TYR A 153 -4.16 18.81 -8.01
C TYR A 153 -3.77 18.01 -6.74
N TRP A 154 -4.22 16.74 -6.63
CA TRP A 154 -3.88 15.91 -5.48
C TRP A 154 -2.38 15.66 -5.35
N PHE A 155 -1.72 15.28 -6.45
CA PHE A 155 -0.31 14.90 -6.42
C PHE A 155 0.60 16.11 -6.25
N TYR A 156 0.39 17.16 -7.07
CA TYR A 156 1.31 18.30 -7.11
C TYR A 156 1.03 19.36 -6.05
N SER A 157 -0.22 19.51 -5.58
CA SER A 157 -0.59 20.57 -4.66
C SER A 157 -0.97 20.08 -3.28
N ILE A 158 -1.82 19.03 -3.17
CA ILE A 158 -2.34 18.61 -1.87
C ILE A 158 -1.38 17.70 -1.11
N MET A 159 -0.80 16.71 -1.78
CA MET A 159 -0.03 15.66 -1.10
C MET A 159 1.13 16.22 -0.28
N GLY A 160 1.90 17.14 -0.86
CA GLY A 160 2.99 17.84 -0.15
C GLY A 160 2.49 18.69 1.00
N ARG A 161 1.49 19.54 0.74
CA ARG A 161 0.92 20.43 1.76
C ARG A 161 0.31 19.63 2.91
N TRP A 162 -0.46 18.59 2.63
CA TRP A 162 -1.08 17.76 3.67
C TRP A 162 -0.04 17.13 4.59
N THR A 163 1.00 16.54 4.03
CA THR A 163 2.05 15.90 4.81
C THR A 163 2.79 16.91 5.71
N PHE A 164 3.21 18.05 5.16
CA PHE A 164 4.00 19.01 5.93
C PHE A 164 3.16 19.90 6.84
N ASN A 165 1.91 20.18 6.51
CA ASN A 165 0.99 20.88 7.43
C ASN A 165 0.67 20.02 8.65
N ASP A 166 0.46 18.71 8.48
CA ASP A 166 0.26 17.80 9.60
C ASP A 166 1.47 17.79 10.55
N LEU A 167 2.68 17.76 9.98
CA LEU A 167 3.91 17.84 10.77
C LEU A 167 4.11 19.20 11.47
N ALA A 168 3.80 20.29 10.79
CA ALA A 168 3.84 21.63 11.40
C ALA A 168 2.84 21.74 12.53
N THR A 169 1.63 21.21 12.37
CA THR A 169 0.61 21.15 13.42
C THR A 169 1.09 20.34 14.62
N ASN A 170 1.73 19.19 14.38
CA ASN A 170 2.30 18.36 15.43
C ASN A 170 3.51 18.99 16.12
N GLN A 171 4.20 19.92 15.47
CA GLN A 171 5.28 20.71 16.08
C GLN A 171 4.74 21.84 16.95
N LEU A 172 3.69 22.54 16.47
CA LEU A 172 3.04 23.63 17.22
C LEU A 172 2.23 23.10 18.41
N ASN A 173 1.59 21.95 18.24
CA ASN A 173 0.81 21.25 19.26
C ASN A 173 1.48 19.89 19.57
N PRO A 174 2.46 19.86 20.49
CA PRO A 174 3.22 18.66 20.76
C PRO A 174 2.35 17.48 21.17
N VAL A 175 2.53 16.36 20.48
CA VAL A 175 1.85 15.11 20.81
C VAL A 175 2.62 14.43 21.92
N ALA A 176 1.96 14.11 23.02
CA ALA A 176 2.55 13.32 24.09
C ALA A 176 2.82 11.87 23.64
N ALA A 177 3.87 11.28 24.20
CA ALA A 177 4.18 9.87 23.99
C ALA A 177 2.99 8.97 24.38
N TRP A 178 2.89 7.83 23.72
CA TRP A 178 1.83 6.86 23.94
C TRP A 178 1.81 6.39 25.39
N ASN A 179 0.64 6.52 26.01
CA ASN A 179 0.38 5.90 27.28
C ASN A 179 -0.43 4.62 27.05
N PHE A 180 0.13 3.46 27.44
CA PHE A 180 -0.52 2.16 27.28
C PHE A 180 -1.91 2.12 27.97
N TRP A 181 -2.03 2.79 29.07
CA TRP A 181 -3.30 2.88 29.86
C TRP A 181 -4.24 4.00 29.39
N GLY A 182 -3.80 4.81 28.43
CA GLY A 182 -4.65 5.84 27.83
C GLY A 182 -5.58 5.27 26.75
N PRO A 183 -6.56 6.08 26.28
CA PRO A 183 -7.53 5.64 25.28
C PRO A 183 -6.90 5.06 24.01
N ARG A 184 -5.80 5.65 23.55
CA ARG A 184 -5.08 5.16 22.34
C ARG A 184 -4.52 3.74 22.55
N GLY A 185 -3.96 3.47 23.73
CA GLY A 185 -3.44 2.17 24.09
C GLY A 185 -4.53 1.12 24.21
N ALA A 186 -5.58 1.47 24.89
CA ALA A 186 -6.75 0.59 25.05
C ALA A 186 -7.32 0.17 23.69
N PHE A 187 -7.54 1.13 22.75
CA PHE A 187 -8.05 0.81 21.41
C PHE A 187 -7.07 -0.01 20.57
N THR A 188 -5.76 0.22 20.69
CA THR A 188 -4.77 -0.60 20.00
C THR A 188 -4.75 -2.03 20.55
N GLY A 189 -4.80 -2.19 21.86
CA GLY A 189 -4.91 -3.50 22.50
C GLY A 189 -6.19 -4.22 22.11
N LEU A 190 -7.30 -3.53 22.07
CA LEU A 190 -8.59 -4.05 21.63
C LEU A 190 -8.54 -4.51 20.16
N GLY A 191 -7.98 -3.69 19.28
CA GLY A 191 -7.79 -4.05 17.86
C GLY A 191 -6.90 -5.28 17.66
N ALA A 192 -5.79 -5.35 18.40
CA ALA A 192 -4.91 -6.51 18.39
C ALA A 192 -5.62 -7.77 18.94
N GLY A 193 -6.35 -7.64 20.04
CA GLY A 193 -7.16 -8.72 20.63
C GLY A 193 -8.23 -9.23 19.68
N LEU A 194 -8.98 -8.33 19.00
CA LEU A 194 -9.96 -8.69 17.98
C LEU A 194 -9.31 -9.41 16.80
N MET A 195 -8.16 -8.94 16.34
CA MET A 195 -7.44 -9.62 15.26
C MET A 195 -7.01 -11.03 15.65
N PHE A 196 -6.46 -11.18 16.85
CA PHE A 196 -6.10 -12.49 17.41
C PHE A 196 -7.31 -13.41 17.53
N LEU A 197 -8.43 -12.89 18.04
CA LEU A 197 -9.69 -13.63 18.16
C LEU A 197 -10.20 -14.11 16.80
N LEU A 198 -10.22 -13.21 15.78
CA LEU A 198 -10.65 -13.57 14.42
C LEU A 198 -9.74 -14.63 13.79
N LEU A 199 -8.42 -14.52 13.98
CA LEU A 199 -7.47 -15.53 13.52
C LEU A 199 -7.71 -16.88 14.21
N TYR A 200 -7.88 -16.88 15.55
CA TYR A 200 -8.17 -18.08 16.32
C TYR A 200 -9.47 -18.74 15.89
N LEU A 201 -10.55 -17.98 15.78
CA LEU A 201 -11.87 -18.49 15.36
C LEU A 201 -11.81 -19.11 13.95
N ARG A 202 -11.11 -18.46 13.02
CA ARG A 202 -10.93 -18.99 11.67
C ARG A 202 -10.14 -20.30 11.62
N HIS A 203 -9.10 -20.42 12.47
CA HIS A 203 -8.33 -21.67 12.53
C HIS A 203 -9.06 -22.77 13.26
N ARG A 204 -9.88 -22.45 14.26
CA ARG A 204 -10.59 -23.44 15.08
C ARG A 204 -11.90 -23.90 14.46
N PHE A 205 -12.64 -23.02 13.79
CA PHE A 205 -13.99 -23.29 13.28
C PHE A 205 -14.06 -23.17 11.76
N LEU A 206 -14.27 -24.29 11.04
CA LEU A 206 -14.41 -24.30 9.59
C LEU A 206 -15.63 -23.50 9.08
N TRP A 207 -16.67 -23.40 9.89
CA TRP A 207 -17.92 -22.69 9.55
C TRP A 207 -17.83 -21.17 9.76
N TRP A 208 -16.72 -20.66 10.33
CA TRP A 208 -16.57 -19.25 10.64
C TRP A 208 -16.51 -18.39 9.37
N PRO A 209 -17.50 -17.47 9.14
CA PRO A 209 -17.63 -16.79 7.87
C PRO A 209 -16.74 -15.55 7.72
N ILE A 210 -16.32 -14.95 8.87
CA ILE A 210 -15.62 -13.67 8.86
C ILE A 210 -14.12 -13.89 8.63
N HIS A 211 -13.60 -13.24 7.57
CA HIS A 211 -12.18 -13.29 7.27
C HIS A 211 -11.43 -12.22 8.06
N PRO A 212 -10.31 -12.55 8.75
CA PRO A 212 -9.53 -11.59 9.54
C PRO A 212 -9.06 -10.36 8.77
N ILE A 213 -8.78 -10.50 7.45
CA ILE A 213 -8.39 -9.39 6.56
C ILE A 213 -9.44 -8.27 6.51
N GLY A 214 -10.71 -8.57 6.77
CA GLY A 214 -11.77 -7.55 6.79
C GLY A 214 -11.54 -6.46 7.84
N LEU A 215 -10.92 -6.78 8.97
CA LEU A 215 -10.67 -5.82 10.04
C LEU A 215 -9.70 -4.68 9.61
N PRO A 216 -8.48 -4.95 9.13
CA PRO A 216 -7.56 -3.90 8.69
C PRO A 216 -7.96 -3.22 7.39
N VAL A 217 -8.77 -3.87 6.54
CA VAL A 217 -9.19 -3.31 5.24
C VAL A 217 -10.46 -2.49 5.37
N GLY A 218 -11.39 -2.89 6.23
CA GLY A 218 -12.73 -2.31 6.35
C GLY A 218 -12.78 -0.81 6.63
N GLY A 219 -11.82 -0.28 7.41
CA GLY A 219 -11.72 1.15 7.72
C GLY A 219 -10.85 1.95 6.75
N THR A 220 -10.39 1.37 5.64
CA THR A 220 -9.55 2.10 4.69
C THR A 220 -10.38 2.98 3.75
N TYR A 221 -9.78 4.10 3.29
CA TYR A 221 -10.39 5.00 2.31
C TYR A 221 -10.82 4.27 1.03
N VAL A 222 -10.06 3.27 0.61
CA VAL A 222 -10.40 2.42 -0.55
C VAL A 222 -11.71 1.69 -0.35
N MET A 223 -11.92 1.12 0.84
CA MET A 223 -13.13 0.37 1.14
C MET A 223 -14.36 1.28 1.20
N PHE A 224 -14.18 2.53 1.62
CA PHE A 224 -15.28 3.51 1.63
C PHE A 224 -15.92 3.68 0.25
N PHE A 225 -15.14 3.61 -0.84
CA PHE A 225 -15.66 3.68 -2.21
C PHE A 225 -15.97 2.32 -2.83
N ALA A 226 -15.25 1.27 -2.41
CA ALA A 226 -15.33 -0.04 -3.07
C ALA A 226 -16.32 -1.01 -2.40
N TRP A 227 -16.83 -0.72 -1.19
CA TRP A 227 -17.65 -1.66 -0.43
C TRP A 227 -18.91 -2.11 -1.17
N SER A 228 -19.58 -1.20 -1.87
CA SER A 228 -20.81 -1.51 -2.62
C SER A 228 -20.51 -2.43 -3.80
N SER A 229 -19.48 -2.14 -4.58
CA SER A 229 -19.03 -2.98 -5.69
C SER A 229 -18.60 -4.37 -5.21
N MET A 230 -17.88 -4.43 -4.09
CA MET A 230 -17.49 -5.71 -3.49
C MET A 230 -18.70 -6.52 -2.97
N ALA A 231 -19.65 -5.84 -2.33
CA ALA A 231 -20.88 -6.48 -1.86
C ALA A 231 -21.70 -7.05 -3.03
N LEU A 232 -21.86 -6.30 -4.11
CA LEU A 232 -22.54 -6.76 -5.33
C LEU A 232 -21.79 -7.91 -5.99
N GLY A 233 -20.47 -7.83 -6.10
CA GLY A 233 -19.65 -8.92 -6.64
C GLY A 233 -19.73 -10.20 -5.79
N TRP A 234 -19.72 -10.06 -4.48
CA TRP A 234 -19.94 -11.16 -3.55
C TRP A 234 -21.33 -11.78 -3.71
N LEU A 235 -22.38 -10.94 -3.77
CA LEU A 235 -23.76 -11.38 -3.94
C LEU A 235 -23.93 -12.13 -5.26
N ALA A 236 -23.42 -11.59 -6.36
CA ALA A 236 -23.44 -12.24 -7.67
C ALA A 236 -22.73 -13.61 -7.63
N LYS A 237 -21.54 -13.66 -7.04
CA LYS A 237 -20.80 -14.90 -6.85
C LYS A 237 -21.59 -15.92 -6.02
N TRP A 238 -22.22 -15.48 -4.93
CA TRP A 238 -23.03 -16.33 -4.06
C TRP A 238 -24.23 -16.91 -4.79
N ILE A 239 -24.98 -16.09 -5.54
CA ILE A 239 -26.14 -16.52 -6.34
C ILE A 239 -25.70 -17.55 -7.39
N VAL A 240 -24.63 -17.23 -8.15
CA VAL A 240 -24.12 -18.12 -9.20
C VAL A 240 -23.69 -19.47 -8.63
N LEU A 241 -22.97 -19.47 -7.50
CA LEU A 241 -22.52 -20.72 -6.88
C LEU A 241 -23.68 -21.53 -6.27
N LYS A 242 -24.67 -20.85 -5.67
CA LYS A 242 -25.80 -21.50 -5.02
C LYS A 242 -26.75 -22.16 -6.04
N TYR A 243 -27.06 -21.49 -7.14
CA TYR A 243 -28.05 -21.96 -8.12
C TYR A 243 -27.42 -22.61 -9.36
N GLY A 244 -26.23 -22.19 -9.78
CA GLY A 244 -25.58 -22.70 -10.99
C GLY A 244 -24.35 -23.58 -10.73
N GLY A 245 -23.92 -23.64 -9.48
CA GLY A 245 -22.75 -24.43 -9.08
C GLY A 245 -21.43 -23.96 -9.70
N VAL A 246 -20.39 -24.77 -9.49
CA VAL A 246 -19.02 -24.46 -9.97
C VAL A 246 -18.93 -24.42 -11.50
N LYS A 247 -19.77 -25.19 -12.21
CA LYS A 247 -19.76 -25.23 -13.69
C LYS A 247 -20.20 -23.89 -14.28
N LEU A 248 -21.30 -23.33 -13.78
CA LEU A 248 -21.79 -22.03 -14.22
C LEU A 248 -20.79 -20.91 -13.82
N PHE A 249 -20.24 -20.97 -12.62
CA PHE A 249 -19.23 -20.01 -12.16
C PHE A 249 -18.01 -19.96 -13.09
N ARG A 250 -17.48 -21.13 -13.48
CA ARG A 250 -16.35 -21.20 -14.44
C ARG A 250 -16.72 -20.65 -15.82
N ARG A 251 -17.95 -20.86 -16.28
CA ARG A 251 -18.43 -20.32 -17.57
C ARG A 251 -18.61 -18.81 -17.56
N LEU A 252 -19.04 -18.23 -16.44
CA LEU A 252 -19.24 -16.79 -16.30
C LEU A 252 -17.96 -16.02 -15.99
N ARG A 253 -16.90 -16.69 -15.52
CA ARG A 253 -15.62 -16.04 -15.19
C ARG A 253 -15.04 -15.21 -16.34
N PRO A 254 -15.00 -15.65 -17.62
CA PRO A 254 -14.52 -14.84 -18.74
C PRO A 254 -15.33 -13.56 -18.96
N PHE A 255 -16.64 -13.58 -18.71
CA PHE A 255 -17.49 -12.40 -18.80
C PHE A 255 -17.04 -11.30 -17.81
N PHE A 256 -16.84 -11.64 -16.54
CA PHE A 256 -16.36 -10.67 -15.56
C PHE A 256 -14.93 -10.19 -15.84
N LEU A 257 -14.06 -11.06 -16.34
CA LEU A 257 -12.73 -10.66 -16.79
C LEU A 257 -12.81 -9.70 -18.01
N GLY A 258 -13.74 -9.95 -18.91
CA GLY A 258 -14.04 -9.07 -20.05
C GLY A 258 -14.51 -7.69 -19.61
N MET A 259 -15.32 -7.58 -18.56
CA MET A 259 -15.73 -6.30 -17.98
C MET A 259 -14.52 -5.50 -17.45
N VAL A 260 -13.60 -6.16 -16.75
CA VAL A 260 -12.36 -5.51 -16.25
C VAL A 260 -11.51 -5.04 -17.43
N LEU A 261 -11.33 -5.88 -18.45
CA LEU A 261 -10.60 -5.54 -19.67
C LEU A 261 -11.27 -4.37 -20.40
N GLY A 262 -12.60 -4.40 -20.52
CA GLY A 262 -13.39 -3.34 -21.15
C GLY A 262 -13.22 -1.98 -20.46
N GLN A 263 -13.22 -1.96 -19.13
CA GLN A 263 -13.00 -0.74 -18.37
C GLN A 263 -11.60 -0.15 -18.62
N VAL A 264 -10.56 -0.99 -18.57
CA VAL A 264 -9.18 -0.54 -18.82
C VAL A 264 -9.00 -0.08 -20.29
N SER A 265 -9.57 -0.83 -21.25
CA SER A 265 -9.52 -0.48 -22.66
C SER A 265 -10.28 0.82 -22.96
N SER A 266 -11.43 1.01 -22.33
CA SER A 266 -12.22 2.26 -22.46
C SER A 266 -11.42 3.46 -21.94
N ALA A 267 -10.77 3.34 -20.78
CA ALA A 267 -9.92 4.40 -20.26
C ALA A 267 -8.75 4.72 -21.20
N GLY A 268 -8.11 3.69 -21.78
CA GLY A 268 -7.05 3.86 -22.78
C GLY A 268 -7.53 4.51 -24.08
N LEU A 269 -8.73 4.14 -24.55
CA LEU A 269 -9.33 4.77 -25.74
C LEU A 269 -9.66 6.25 -25.50
N TRP A 270 -10.26 6.58 -24.37
CA TRP A 270 -10.53 7.97 -24.02
C TRP A 270 -9.23 8.79 -23.92
N MET A 271 -8.21 8.25 -23.28
CA MET A 271 -6.89 8.90 -23.24
C MET A 271 -6.33 9.16 -24.65
N ALA A 272 -6.48 8.21 -25.57
CA ALA A 272 -6.04 8.38 -26.95
C ALA A 272 -6.87 9.45 -27.69
N VAL A 273 -8.19 9.49 -27.48
CA VAL A 273 -9.07 10.52 -28.04
C VAL A 273 -8.69 11.91 -27.53
N ASP A 274 -8.46 12.07 -26.23
CA ASP A 274 -8.05 13.34 -25.63
C ASP A 274 -6.71 13.83 -26.21
N LEU A 275 -5.78 12.91 -26.42
CA LEU A 275 -4.45 13.21 -26.97
C LEU A 275 -4.53 13.66 -28.45
N ILE A 276 -5.46 13.09 -29.22
CA ILE A 276 -5.66 13.43 -30.64
C ILE A 276 -6.51 14.69 -30.80
N ALA A 277 -7.57 14.83 -30.00
CA ALA A 277 -8.49 15.93 -30.07
C ALA A 277 -7.97 17.22 -29.43
N GLY A 278 -6.88 17.16 -28.66
CA GLY A 278 -6.33 18.32 -27.95
C GLY A 278 -7.29 18.89 -26.90
N TRP A 279 -8.24 18.10 -26.44
CA TRP A 279 -9.16 18.52 -25.40
C TRP A 279 -8.44 18.47 -24.05
N ASP A 280 -8.41 19.61 -23.37
CA ASP A 280 -7.98 19.67 -21.99
C ASP A 280 -8.87 18.73 -21.17
N ALA A 281 -8.30 17.65 -20.79
CA ALA A 281 -8.86 16.51 -20.11
C ALA A 281 -10.08 16.80 -19.22
N VAL A 282 -11.27 16.67 -19.77
CA VAL A 282 -12.45 16.33 -18.99
C VAL A 282 -12.31 14.85 -18.67
N VAL A 283 -11.31 14.51 -17.93
CA VAL A 283 -11.07 13.20 -17.77
C VAL A 283 -11.03 12.61 -16.49
N THR A 284 -11.67 11.56 -16.48
CA THR A 284 -11.38 10.33 -15.74
C THR A 284 -10.89 10.58 -14.33
N ARG A 285 -11.78 11.13 -13.54
CA ARG A 285 -11.80 10.83 -12.12
C ARG A 285 -12.14 9.33 -11.99
N LEU A 286 -11.16 8.49 -12.31
CA LEU A 286 -11.15 7.09 -11.91
C LEU A 286 -10.63 6.96 -10.50
#